data_6a6cbf20743d0f6cf9d721ab3096e293
#
_entry.id   6a6cbf20743d0f6cf9d721ab3096e293
#
_cell.length_a   1.000
_cell.length_b   1.000
_cell.length_c   1.000
_cell.angle_alpha   90.00
_cell.angle_beta   90.00
_cell.angle_gamma   90.00
#
_symmetry.space_group_name_H-M   'P 1'
#
loop_
_entity.id
_entity.type
_entity.pdbx_description
1 polymer ?
#
loop_
_entity_poly.entity_id
_entity_poly.type
_entity_poly.pdbx_seq_one_letter_code
_entity_poly.pdbx_strand_id
1 'polypeptide(L)'
;MKGVEFVVACDVTTPFADAAKVFGAQKGASPAQVQFLTTRLERLVQVYKETYDVDISALAGAGAAGGLAGGLAALGAKLVPGFDLVAEEVELDELLADVNLIITGEGFMDSESFAGKVVGSMTELAAERKIPIAAICGDIHPDVQSRINSISLVETFGRDEAMSQPLTCIEQAALQILRSAGA
;
A
#
# COMPACT_ATOMS: atom_id res chain seq x y z
N MET A 1 8.63 22.72 -13.84
CA MET A 1 8.83 23.47 -12.56
C MET A 1 10.32 23.66 -12.37
N LYS A 2 10.83 24.87 -12.61
CA LYS A 2 12.29 25.09 -12.59
C LYS A 2 12.78 25.15 -11.13
N GLY A 3 13.71 24.26 -10.77
CA GLY A 3 14.43 24.31 -9.49
C GLY A 3 13.76 23.59 -8.30
N VAL A 4 12.64 22.88 -8.51
CA VAL A 4 12.01 22.04 -7.49
C VAL A 4 11.85 20.63 -8.05
N GLU A 5 12.38 19.64 -7.35
CA GLU A 5 12.13 18.23 -7.62
C GLU A 5 10.86 17.79 -6.87
N PHE A 6 9.98 17.09 -7.57
CA PHE A 6 8.78 16.51 -6.99
C PHE A 6 8.89 15.01 -7.00
N VAL A 7 8.71 14.41 -5.83
CA VAL A 7 8.59 12.97 -5.65
C VAL A 7 7.18 12.67 -5.17
N VAL A 8 6.53 11.71 -5.81
CA VAL A 8 5.15 11.29 -5.51
C VAL A 8 5.19 9.87 -5.00
N ALA A 9 4.86 9.68 -3.74
CA ALA A 9 4.70 8.38 -3.13
C ALA A 9 3.41 7.72 -3.62
N CYS A 10 3.50 6.52 -4.18
CA CYS A 10 2.38 5.75 -4.71
C CYS A 10 2.29 4.38 -4.04
N ASP A 11 1.12 4.04 -3.49
CA ASP A 11 0.87 2.73 -2.89
C ASP A 11 0.15 1.75 -3.85
N VAL A 12 0.04 2.15 -5.12
CA VAL A 12 -0.59 1.36 -6.18
C VAL A 12 0.25 1.40 -7.44
N THR A 13 0.20 0.34 -8.23
CA THR A 13 0.89 0.23 -9.51
C THR A 13 -0.01 0.49 -10.71
N THR A 14 -1.28 0.83 -10.47
CA THR A 14 -2.31 1.04 -11.49
C THR A 14 -1.85 2.04 -12.56
N PRO A 15 -1.91 1.70 -13.85
CA PRO A 15 -1.64 2.64 -14.94
C PRO A 15 -2.65 3.79 -14.99
N PHE A 16 -2.26 4.90 -15.61
CA PHE A 16 -3.06 6.13 -15.65
C PHE A 16 -4.48 5.92 -16.19
N ALA A 17 -4.62 5.27 -17.35
CA ALA A 17 -5.91 5.07 -18.00
C ALA A 17 -6.84 4.11 -17.24
N ASP A 18 -6.29 3.24 -16.40
CA ASP A 18 -7.06 2.24 -15.65
C ASP A 18 -7.59 2.77 -14.31
N ALA A 19 -7.20 3.98 -13.90
CA ALA A 19 -7.61 4.57 -12.63
C ALA A 19 -9.14 4.58 -12.44
N ALA A 20 -9.90 4.92 -13.48
CA ALA A 20 -11.36 4.92 -13.41
C ALA A 20 -11.95 3.52 -13.29
N LYS A 21 -11.38 2.51 -13.96
CA LYS A 21 -11.83 1.11 -13.89
C LYS A 21 -11.60 0.52 -12.50
N VAL A 22 -10.42 0.78 -11.95
CA VAL A 22 -10.00 0.22 -10.65
C VAL A 22 -10.69 0.92 -9.49
N PHE A 23 -10.74 2.25 -9.49
CA PHE A 23 -11.17 3.03 -8.32
C PHE A 23 -12.56 3.67 -8.47
N GLY A 24 -13.13 3.73 -9.68
CA GLY A 24 -14.36 4.46 -9.95
C GLY A 24 -15.56 3.92 -9.19
N ALA A 25 -15.79 2.62 -9.19
CA ALA A 25 -16.95 2.00 -8.57
C ALA A 25 -17.00 2.24 -7.05
N GLN A 26 -15.87 2.08 -6.35
CA GLN A 26 -15.79 2.33 -4.90
C GLN A 26 -15.94 3.82 -4.53
N LYS A 27 -15.79 4.72 -5.50
CA LYS A 27 -16.05 6.16 -5.37
C LYS A 27 -17.46 6.56 -5.81
N GLY A 28 -18.35 5.59 -6.06
CA GLY A 28 -19.73 5.81 -6.42
C GLY A 28 -20.01 6.03 -7.91
N ALA A 29 -19.03 5.82 -8.79
CA ALA A 29 -19.26 5.94 -10.23
C ALA A 29 -20.07 4.76 -10.76
N SER A 30 -21.11 5.06 -11.56
CA SER A 30 -21.85 4.06 -12.32
C SER A 30 -20.98 3.46 -13.45
N PRO A 31 -21.32 2.28 -13.99
CA PRO A 31 -20.58 1.69 -15.11
C PRO A 31 -20.41 2.63 -16.31
N ALA A 32 -21.45 3.41 -16.64
CA ALA A 32 -21.38 4.39 -17.71
C ALA A 32 -20.41 5.54 -17.40
N GLN A 33 -20.35 5.99 -16.15
CA GLN A 33 -19.40 7.01 -15.71
C GLN A 33 -17.95 6.45 -15.71
N VAL A 34 -17.73 5.20 -15.29
CA VAL A 34 -16.43 4.55 -15.38
C VAL A 34 -15.93 4.51 -16.82
N GLN A 35 -16.79 4.08 -17.76
CA GLN A 35 -16.45 4.05 -19.17
C GLN A 35 -16.11 5.46 -19.71
N PHE A 36 -16.93 6.45 -19.39
CA PHE A 36 -16.71 7.84 -19.80
C PHE A 36 -15.38 8.39 -19.25
N LEU A 37 -15.10 8.18 -17.96
CA LEU A 37 -13.85 8.61 -17.32
C LEU A 37 -12.63 7.92 -17.92
N THR A 38 -12.72 6.60 -18.19
CA THR A 38 -11.65 5.85 -18.85
C THR A 38 -11.30 6.47 -20.20
N THR A 39 -12.30 6.73 -21.06
CA THR A 39 -12.06 7.35 -22.37
C THR A 39 -11.40 8.74 -22.24
N ARG A 40 -11.77 9.51 -21.21
CA ARG A 40 -11.15 10.82 -20.96
C ARG A 40 -9.70 10.69 -20.50
N LEU A 41 -9.39 9.70 -19.64
CA LEU A 41 -8.01 9.44 -19.21
C LEU A 41 -7.15 8.99 -20.39
N GLU A 42 -7.66 8.10 -21.25
CA GLU A 42 -6.98 7.66 -22.49
C GLU A 42 -6.67 8.86 -23.41
N ARG A 43 -7.65 9.77 -23.58
CA ARG A 43 -7.43 10.98 -24.38
C ARG A 43 -6.39 11.90 -23.72
N LEU A 44 -6.39 12.00 -22.41
CA LEU A 44 -5.43 12.84 -21.68
C LEU A 44 -3.99 12.33 -21.81
N VAL A 45 -3.77 10.99 -21.83
CA VAL A 45 -2.46 10.40 -22.15
C VAL A 45 -1.95 10.91 -23.51
N GLN A 46 -2.83 10.90 -24.52
CA GLN A 46 -2.47 11.40 -25.84
C GLN A 46 -2.11 12.89 -25.84
N VAL A 47 -2.88 13.70 -25.09
CA VAL A 47 -2.61 15.14 -24.96
C VAL A 47 -1.24 15.38 -24.29
N TYR A 48 -0.89 14.63 -23.25
CA TYR A 48 0.42 14.75 -22.61
C TYR A 48 1.55 14.37 -23.57
N LYS A 49 1.37 13.31 -24.36
CA LYS A 49 2.35 12.92 -25.38
C LYS A 49 2.49 13.96 -26.48
N GLU A 50 1.38 14.47 -27.02
CA GLU A 50 1.38 15.46 -28.11
C GLU A 50 1.93 16.82 -27.65
N THR A 51 1.67 17.23 -26.40
CA THR A 51 1.95 18.59 -25.91
C THR A 51 3.31 18.69 -25.20
N TYR A 52 3.66 17.66 -24.42
CA TYR A 52 4.84 17.67 -23.55
C TYR A 52 5.89 16.63 -23.93
N ASP A 53 5.62 15.81 -24.97
CA ASP A 53 6.47 14.67 -25.37
C ASP A 53 6.69 13.67 -24.21
N VAL A 54 5.69 13.50 -23.33
CA VAL A 54 5.75 12.60 -22.18
C VAL A 54 4.70 11.50 -22.33
N ASP A 55 5.15 10.25 -22.35
CA ASP A 55 4.27 9.07 -22.37
C ASP A 55 4.14 8.49 -20.96
N ILE A 56 2.97 8.68 -20.35
CA ILE A 56 2.64 8.14 -19.03
C ILE A 56 1.77 6.88 -19.09
N SER A 57 1.51 6.34 -20.29
CA SER A 57 0.56 5.23 -20.49
C SER A 57 0.93 3.97 -19.74
N ALA A 58 2.23 3.63 -19.71
CA ALA A 58 2.77 2.44 -19.06
C ALA A 58 3.45 2.74 -17.70
N LEU A 59 3.35 3.98 -17.21
CA LEU A 59 4.03 4.36 -15.97
C LEU A 59 3.27 3.77 -14.78
N ALA A 60 3.91 2.86 -14.06
CA ALA A 60 3.36 2.26 -12.86
C ALA A 60 3.05 3.33 -11.80
N GLY A 61 1.88 3.24 -11.17
CA GLY A 61 1.42 4.22 -10.17
C GLY A 61 0.81 5.49 -10.77
N ALA A 62 0.87 5.71 -12.08
CA ALA A 62 0.32 6.93 -12.69
C ALA A 62 -1.20 7.09 -12.48
N GLY A 63 -1.92 5.99 -12.24
CA GLY A 63 -3.34 5.97 -11.90
C GLY A 63 -3.66 6.34 -10.44
N ALA A 64 -2.66 6.47 -9.59
CA ALA A 64 -2.86 6.81 -8.18
C ALA A 64 -3.62 8.15 -8.04
N ALA A 65 -4.48 8.21 -7.03
CA ALA A 65 -5.37 9.34 -6.76
C ALA A 65 -6.20 9.76 -7.99
N GLY A 66 -6.71 8.77 -8.76
CA GLY A 66 -7.53 9.03 -9.94
C GLY A 66 -6.77 9.62 -11.13
N GLY A 67 -5.44 9.44 -11.18
CA GLY A 67 -4.57 9.96 -12.22
C GLY A 67 -3.81 11.24 -11.83
N LEU A 68 -3.96 11.74 -10.60
CA LEU A 68 -3.18 12.90 -10.14
C LEU A 68 -1.68 12.64 -10.22
N ALA A 69 -1.23 11.44 -9.81
CA ALA A 69 0.18 11.05 -9.87
C ALA A 69 0.72 11.10 -11.31
N GLY A 70 -0.01 10.58 -12.29
CA GLY A 70 0.37 10.66 -13.70
C GLY A 70 0.41 12.07 -14.24
N GLY A 71 -0.53 12.93 -13.81
CA GLY A 71 -0.51 14.36 -14.15
C GLY A 71 0.74 15.07 -13.63
N LEU A 72 1.16 14.78 -12.40
CA LEU A 72 2.39 15.30 -11.82
C LEU A 72 3.63 14.72 -12.51
N ALA A 73 3.61 13.43 -12.89
CA ALA A 73 4.69 12.83 -13.65
C ALA A 73 4.86 13.49 -15.03
N ALA A 74 3.74 13.82 -15.71
CA ALA A 74 3.79 14.57 -16.98
C ALA A 74 4.44 15.97 -16.83
N LEU A 75 4.45 16.53 -15.63
CA LEU A 75 5.13 17.78 -15.29
C LEU A 75 6.55 17.56 -14.75
N GLY A 76 7.06 16.34 -14.76
CA GLY A 76 8.42 15.99 -14.38
C GLY A 76 8.59 15.45 -12.95
N ALA A 77 7.50 15.09 -12.27
CA ALA A 77 7.59 14.42 -10.96
C ALA A 77 8.06 12.96 -11.14
N LYS A 78 8.81 12.45 -10.16
CA LYS A 78 9.15 11.03 -10.05
C LYS A 78 8.07 10.31 -9.25
N LEU A 79 7.59 9.18 -9.74
CA LEU A 79 6.72 8.30 -8.98
C LEU A 79 7.57 7.21 -8.32
N VAL A 80 7.39 7.00 -7.04
CA VAL A 80 8.11 6.00 -6.25
C VAL A 80 7.13 5.20 -5.38
N PRO A 81 7.43 3.94 -5.03
CA PRO A 81 6.66 3.20 -4.04
C PRO A 81 6.64 3.97 -2.72
N GLY A 82 5.44 4.07 -2.11
CA GLY A 82 5.28 4.83 -0.86
C GLY A 82 6.07 4.24 0.29
N PHE A 83 6.11 2.90 0.37
CA PHE A 83 6.91 2.19 1.37
C PHE A 83 8.40 2.54 1.27
N ASP A 84 8.98 2.47 0.07
CA ASP A 84 10.41 2.70 -0.15
C ASP A 84 10.81 4.12 0.27
N LEU A 85 10.00 5.12 -0.10
CA LEU A 85 10.26 6.50 0.26
C LEU A 85 10.27 6.70 1.78
N VAL A 86 9.27 6.14 2.48
CA VAL A 86 9.20 6.27 3.95
C VAL A 86 10.30 5.47 4.63
N ALA A 87 10.62 4.27 4.12
CA ALA A 87 11.68 3.43 4.64
C ALA A 87 13.06 4.12 4.57
N GLU A 88 13.32 4.82 3.45
CA GLU A 88 14.53 5.62 3.27
C GLU A 88 14.57 6.80 4.26
N GLU A 89 13.49 7.56 4.37
CA GLU A 89 13.41 8.74 5.26
C GLU A 89 13.57 8.40 6.75
N VAL A 90 13.13 7.20 7.18
CA VAL A 90 13.28 6.75 8.58
C VAL A 90 14.55 5.92 8.80
N GLU A 91 15.40 5.76 7.78
CA GLU A 91 16.61 4.94 7.83
C GLU A 91 16.30 3.51 8.32
N LEU A 92 15.22 2.91 7.77
CA LEU A 92 14.68 1.64 8.23
C LEU A 92 15.74 0.52 8.22
N ASP A 93 16.68 0.56 7.30
CA ASP A 93 17.77 -0.39 7.19
C ASP A 93 18.68 -0.38 8.43
N GLU A 94 18.96 0.80 8.96
CA GLU A 94 19.76 0.96 10.18
C GLU A 94 18.96 0.52 11.42
N LEU A 95 17.65 0.87 11.46
CA LEU A 95 16.77 0.47 12.55
C LEU A 95 16.64 -1.05 12.67
N LEU A 96 16.74 -1.79 11.56
CA LEU A 96 16.60 -3.24 11.54
C LEU A 96 17.89 -4.00 11.82
N ALA A 97 19.04 -3.34 11.99
CA ALA A 97 20.36 -3.99 12.14
C ALA A 97 20.43 -4.96 13.33
N ASP A 98 19.82 -4.60 14.46
CA ASP A 98 19.87 -5.38 15.71
C ASP A 98 18.48 -5.91 16.14
N VAL A 99 17.53 -6.00 15.19
CA VAL A 99 16.16 -6.45 15.47
C VAL A 99 16.08 -7.97 15.43
N ASN A 100 15.40 -8.55 16.43
CA ASN A 100 15.18 -9.99 16.54
C ASN A 100 13.76 -10.43 16.19
N LEU A 101 12.82 -9.50 16.12
CA LEU A 101 11.43 -9.71 15.75
C LEU A 101 10.83 -8.44 15.19
N ILE A 102 10.13 -8.54 14.09
CA ILE A 102 9.32 -7.47 13.52
C ILE A 102 7.84 -7.74 13.82
N ILE A 103 7.13 -6.72 14.32
CA ILE A 103 5.67 -6.76 14.42
C ILE A 103 5.14 -5.66 13.52
N THR A 104 4.31 -6.04 12.54
CA THR A 104 3.64 -5.15 11.61
C THR A 104 2.12 -5.28 11.75
N GLY A 105 1.35 -4.48 11.02
CA GLY A 105 -0.10 -4.64 11.03
C GLY A 105 -0.84 -3.62 10.18
N GLU A 106 -2.11 -3.91 9.98
CA GLU A 106 -3.05 -3.05 9.27
C GLU A 106 -4.50 -3.33 9.70
N GLY A 107 -5.45 -2.52 9.23
CA GLY A 107 -6.86 -2.69 9.57
C GLY A 107 -7.48 -3.96 8.98
N PHE A 108 -7.18 -4.28 7.73
CA PHE A 108 -7.67 -5.48 7.05
C PHE A 108 -6.60 -6.02 6.10
N MET A 109 -6.14 -7.24 6.37
CA MET A 109 -5.12 -7.91 5.57
C MET A 109 -5.76 -8.79 4.50
N ASP A 110 -5.45 -8.51 3.23
CA ASP A 110 -5.89 -9.26 2.06
C ASP A 110 -4.76 -9.43 1.02
N SER A 111 -5.10 -9.85 -0.19
CA SER A 111 -4.11 -10.04 -1.26
C SER A 111 -3.40 -8.74 -1.65
N GLU A 112 -4.07 -7.58 -1.55
CA GLU A 112 -3.48 -6.29 -1.88
C GLU A 112 -2.46 -5.82 -0.83
N SER A 113 -2.55 -6.31 0.40
CA SER A 113 -1.58 -6.05 1.46
C SER A 113 -0.17 -6.49 1.08
N PHE A 114 -0.06 -7.48 0.19
CA PHE A 114 1.19 -8.03 -0.34
C PHE A 114 1.58 -7.47 -1.72
N ALA A 115 0.91 -6.44 -2.18
CA ALA A 115 1.17 -5.77 -3.45
C ALA A 115 1.89 -4.41 -3.28
N GLY A 116 2.94 -4.37 -2.44
CA GLY A 116 3.74 -3.16 -2.19
C GLY A 116 3.23 -2.28 -1.06
N LYS A 117 2.28 -2.77 -0.24
CA LYS A 117 1.88 -2.10 1.01
C LYS A 117 2.79 -2.52 2.18
N VAL A 118 2.64 -1.85 3.32
CA VAL A 118 3.52 -2.00 4.50
C VAL A 118 3.69 -3.45 4.94
N VAL A 119 2.61 -4.24 5.08
CA VAL A 119 2.70 -5.64 5.54
C VAL A 119 3.49 -6.49 4.56
N GLY A 120 3.23 -6.39 3.27
CA GLY A 120 3.94 -7.14 2.22
C GLY A 120 5.42 -6.75 2.14
N SER A 121 5.69 -5.46 2.02
CA SER A 121 7.07 -4.94 1.93
C SER A 121 7.90 -5.27 3.17
N MET A 122 7.31 -5.15 4.38
CA MET A 122 7.98 -5.58 5.61
C MET A 122 8.21 -7.10 5.66
N THR A 123 7.30 -7.89 5.08
CA THR A 123 7.47 -9.36 5.01
C THR A 123 8.62 -9.73 4.09
N GLU A 124 8.74 -9.08 2.94
CA GLU A 124 9.85 -9.28 2.00
C GLU A 124 11.18 -8.87 2.64
N LEU A 125 11.25 -7.69 3.24
CA LEU A 125 12.44 -7.19 3.93
C LEU A 125 12.87 -8.08 5.11
N ALA A 126 11.90 -8.57 5.89
CA ALA A 126 12.15 -9.52 6.99
C ALA A 126 12.74 -10.84 6.48
N ALA A 127 12.21 -11.37 5.36
CA ALA A 127 12.72 -12.59 4.74
C ALA A 127 14.15 -12.43 4.22
N GLU A 128 14.45 -11.31 3.55
CA GLU A 128 15.80 -10.99 3.07
C GLU A 128 16.82 -10.92 4.21
N ARG A 129 16.43 -10.34 5.35
CA ARG A 129 17.27 -10.18 6.54
C ARG A 129 17.23 -11.38 7.49
N LYS A 130 16.35 -12.35 7.23
CA LYS A 130 16.13 -13.52 8.08
C LYS A 130 15.66 -13.13 9.50
N ILE A 131 14.89 -12.07 9.62
CA ILE A 131 14.28 -11.64 10.87
C ILE A 131 12.88 -12.22 10.96
N PRO A 132 12.50 -12.88 12.05
CA PRO A 132 11.11 -13.30 12.27
C PRO A 132 10.16 -12.12 12.19
N ILE A 133 8.99 -12.32 11.58
CA ILE A 133 7.96 -11.30 11.46
C ILE A 133 6.59 -11.86 11.82
N ALA A 134 5.76 -11.03 12.45
CA ALA A 134 4.36 -11.32 12.71
C ALA A 134 3.49 -10.08 12.40
N ALA A 135 2.22 -10.31 12.06
CA ALA A 135 1.25 -9.25 11.82
C ALA A 135 0.12 -9.26 12.87
N ILE A 136 -0.30 -8.06 13.28
CA ILE A 136 -1.51 -7.85 14.07
C ILE A 136 -2.47 -7.04 13.20
N CYS A 137 -3.59 -7.64 12.82
CA CYS A 137 -4.54 -7.02 11.91
C CYS A 137 -5.92 -6.90 12.55
N GLY A 138 -6.66 -5.87 12.20
CA GLY A 138 -8.05 -5.74 12.63
C GLY A 138 -8.86 -6.96 12.22
N ASP A 139 -8.77 -7.33 10.92
CA ASP A 139 -9.31 -8.58 10.41
C ASP A 139 -8.44 -9.13 9.27
N ILE A 140 -8.59 -10.40 8.90
CA ILE A 140 -7.73 -11.09 7.92
C ILE A 140 -8.59 -11.89 6.96
N HIS A 141 -8.37 -11.70 5.66
CA HIS A 141 -9.01 -12.52 4.64
C HIS A 141 -8.44 -13.96 4.69
N PRO A 142 -9.28 -15.01 4.66
CA PRO A 142 -8.84 -16.42 4.78
C PRO A 142 -7.73 -16.82 3.79
N ASP A 143 -7.75 -16.28 2.57
CA ASP A 143 -6.81 -16.63 1.51
C ASP A 143 -5.36 -16.21 1.79
N VAL A 144 -5.14 -15.30 2.75
CA VAL A 144 -3.81 -14.77 3.07
C VAL A 144 -3.35 -15.13 4.48
N GLN A 145 -4.19 -15.76 5.29
CA GLN A 145 -3.91 -16.09 6.68
C GLN A 145 -2.65 -16.94 6.89
N SER A 146 -2.28 -17.76 5.89
CA SER A 146 -1.08 -18.62 5.95
C SER A 146 0.19 -17.95 5.43
N ARG A 147 0.12 -16.73 4.89
CA ARG A 147 1.30 -16.06 4.30
C ARG A 147 2.30 -15.53 5.32
N ILE A 148 1.81 -15.19 6.51
CA ILE A 148 2.61 -14.63 7.60
C ILE A 148 2.01 -15.09 8.92
N ASN A 149 2.84 -15.26 9.95
CA ASN A 149 2.32 -15.44 11.31
C ASN A 149 1.48 -14.21 11.70
N SER A 150 0.19 -14.39 11.99
CA SER A 150 -0.70 -13.24 12.15
C SER A 150 -1.81 -13.51 13.16
N ILE A 151 -2.28 -12.42 13.79
CA ILE A 151 -3.42 -12.43 14.72
C ILE A 151 -4.49 -11.47 14.16
N SER A 152 -5.70 -11.98 13.91
CA SER A 152 -6.89 -11.15 13.68
C SER A 152 -7.49 -10.76 15.02
N LEU A 153 -7.64 -9.46 15.25
CA LEU A 153 -8.27 -8.94 16.45
C LEU A 153 -9.74 -9.32 16.51
N VAL A 154 -10.43 -9.28 15.37
CA VAL A 154 -11.86 -9.65 15.28
C VAL A 154 -12.06 -11.13 15.57
N GLU A 155 -11.20 -12.01 15.04
CA GLU A 155 -11.27 -13.44 15.30
C GLU A 155 -10.94 -13.79 16.76
N THR A 156 -9.94 -13.09 17.34
CA THR A 156 -9.41 -13.40 18.68
C THR A 156 -10.28 -12.84 19.79
N PHE A 157 -10.79 -11.61 19.66
CA PHE A 157 -11.47 -10.86 20.73
C PHE A 157 -12.94 -10.58 20.43
N GLY A 158 -13.39 -10.83 19.21
CA GLY A 158 -14.72 -10.44 18.72
C GLY A 158 -14.74 -9.00 18.16
N ARG A 159 -15.66 -8.77 17.21
CA ARG A 159 -15.76 -7.49 16.49
C ARG A 159 -16.00 -6.30 17.41
N ASP A 160 -16.91 -6.44 18.37
CA ASP A 160 -17.30 -5.33 19.24
C ASP A 160 -16.13 -4.87 20.12
N GLU A 161 -15.37 -5.81 20.69
CA GLU A 161 -14.21 -5.52 21.53
C GLU A 161 -13.05 -4.98 20.69
N ALA A 162 -12.75 -5.60 19.56
CA ALA A 162 -11.71 -5.13 18.63
C ALA A 162 -11.96 -3.70 18.14
N MET A 163 -13.22 -3.30 17.94
CA MET A 163 -13.59 -1.94 17.50
C MET A 163 -13.66 -0.93 18.64
N SER A 164 -14.10 -1.33 19.83
CA SER A 164 -14.26 -0.41 20.98
C SER A 164 -13.00 -0.23 21.80
N GLN A 165 -12.13 -1.25 21.84
CA GLN A 165 -10.89 -1.26 22.64
C GLN A 165 -9.66 -1.73 21.83
N PRO A 166 -9.40 -1.15 20.65
CA PRO A 166 -8.36 -1.66 19.75
C PRO A 166 -6.96 -1.68 20.37
N LEU A 167 -6.61 -0.68 21.18
CA LEU A 167 -5.30 -0.61 21.83
C LEU A 167 -5.08 -1.77 22.81
N THR A 168 -6.09 -2.11 23.61
CA THR A 168 -6.02 -3.24 24.55
C THR A 168 -5.89 -4.56 23.81
N CYS A 169 -6.64 -4.74 22.71
CA CYS A 169 -6.56 -5.94 21.89
C CYS A 169 -5.19 -6.08 21.21
N ILE A 170 -4.62 -4.97 20.69
CA ILE A 170 -3.28 -4.96 20.09
C ILE A 170 -2.21 -5.32 21.12
N GLU A 171 -2.29 -4.75 22.33
CA GLU A 171 -1.35 -5.07 23.42
C GLU A 171 -1.38 -6.56 23.76
N GLN A 172 -2.57 -7.13 23.93
CA GLN A 172 -2.72 -8.56 24.23
C GLN A 172 -2.23 -9.44 23.09
N ALA A 173 -2.50 -9.08 21.83
CA ALA A 173 -1.99 -9.78 20.66
C ALA A 173 -0.46 -9.72 20.58
N ALA A 174 0.14 -8.57 20.84
CA ALA A 174 1.59 -8.43 20.89
C ALA A 174 2.23 -9.30 21.96
N LEU A 175 1.63 -9.35 23.15
CA LEU A 175 2.09 -10.24 24.24
C LEU A 175 1.98 -11.74 23.86
N GLN A 176 0.96 -12.14 23.09
CA GLN A 176 0.84 -13.51 22.57
C GLN A 176 1.99 -13.82 21.60
N ILE A 177 2.27 -12.91 20.66
CA ILE A 177 3.38 -13.06 19.71
C ILE A 177 4.71 -13.21 20.44
N LEU A 178 5.00 -12.31 21.39
CA LEU A 178 6.25 -12.35 22.16
C LEU A 178 6.44 -13.65 22.93
N ARG A 179 5.38 -14.15 23.58
CA ARG A 179 5.43 -15.43 24.30
C ARG A 179 5.67 -16.62 23.36
N SER A 180 5.10 -16.60 22.15
CA SER A 180 5.31 -17.67 21.16
C SER A 180 6.68 -17.61 20.51
N ALA A 181 7.31 -16.43 20.45
CA ALA A 181 8.66 -16.24 19.93
C ALA A 181 9.76 -16.63 20.92
N GLY A 182 9.42 -17.01 22.15
CA GLY A 182 10.40 -17.44 23.18
C GLY A 182 11.13 -16.28 23.87
N ALA A 183 10.52 -15.11 23.86
CA ALA A 183 11.02 -13.93 24.56
C ALA A 183 10.49 -13.87 25.98
#